data_f0881caf7fb862d105d17f5ac062fed6
#
_entry.id   f0881caf7fb862d105d17f5ac062fed6
#
_cell.length_a   1.000
_cell.length_b   1.000
_cell.length_c   1.000
_cell.angle_alpha   90.00
_cell.angle_beta   90.00
_cell.angle_gamma   90.00
#
_symmetry.space_group_name_H-M   'P 1'
#
loop_
_entity.id
_entity.type
_entity.pdbx_description
1 polymer ?
#
loop_
_entity_poly.entity_id
_entity_poly.type
_entity_poly.pdbx_seq_one_letter_code
_entity_poly.pdbx_strand_id
1 'polypeptide(L)'
;MRNLCFLLIPMGIALLIFSIRNTIRFAKAELFFEMPCTEEEGNVHLPQGNYGIWLSGKRFTKSPLGKIGFQLVEEETGNRVSLAPNLMRTTVSGFKMARMELYSFQVEEGNYTLSLDGEGSVRDRIEASIGNLLVKKPVDLSSFTVQIRKGKSIAMFFLSVFGANIAVWMILGGIMLPFLLAEAGY
;
A
#
# COMPACT_ATOMS: atom_id res chain seq x y z
N MET A 1 25.85 2.99 34.69
CA MET A 1 24.63 3.21 33.87
C MET A 1 24.95 3.92 32.56
N ARG A 2 25.79 4.93 32.56
CA ARG A 2 26.17 5.71 31.38
C ARG A 2 26.63 4.88 30.16
N ASN A 3 27.44 3.86 30.34
CA ASN A 3 27.91 2.98 29.25
C ASN A 3 26.81 2.10 28.62
N LEU A 4 25.75 1.79 29.37
CA LEU A 4 24.62 1.02 28.87
C LEU A 4 23.76 1.82 27.87
N CYS A 5 23.71 3.14 28.00
CA CYS A 5 22.97 4.00 27.07
C CYS A 5 23.53 3.93 25.65
N PHE A 6 24.86 3.74 25.50
CA PHE A 6 25.48 3.59 24.17
C PHE A 6 25.03 2.33 23.44
N LEU A 7 24.53 1.29 24.12
CA LEU A 7 23.97 0.09 23.48
C LEU A 7 22.66 0.40 22.69
N LEU A 8 21.97 1.49 23.04
CA LEU A 8 20.78 1.91 22.28
C LEU A 8 21.12 2.32 20.84
N ILE A 9 22.34 2.78 20.59
CA ILE A 9 22.76 3.21 19.25
C ILE A 9 22.81 2.01 18.29
N PRO A 10 23.61 0.95 18.51
CA PRO A 10 23.64 -0.17 17.58
C PRO A 10 22.30 -0.91 17.47
N MET A 11 21.52 -1.00 18.56
CA MET A 11 20.18 -1.57 18.53
C MET A 11 19.24 -0.72 17.68
N GLY A 12 19.27 0.60 17.82
CA GLY A 12 18.49 1.53 17.00
C GLY A 12 18.87 1.46 15.51
N ILE A 13 20.16 1.39 15.20
CA ILE A 13 20.65 1.21 13.82
C ILE A 13 20.12 -0.10 13.21
N ALA A 14 20.23 -1.22 13.93
CA ALA A 14 19.75 -2.51 13.46
C ALA A 14 18.23 -2.49 13.20
N LEU A 15 17.45 -1.93 14.13
CA LEU A 15 16.01 -1.76 13.98
C LEU A 15 15.64 -0.84 12.80
N LEU A 16 16.40 0.25 12.60
CA LEU A 16 16.20 1.17 11.49
C LEU A 16 16.43 0.49 10.14
N ILE A 17 17.52 -0.25 10.01
CA ILE A 17 17.85 -1.02 8.79
C ILE A 17 16.74 -2.05 8.50
N PHE A 18 16.30 -2.80 9.53
CA PHE A 18 15.20 -3.77 9.39
C PHE A 18 13.92 -3.08 8.90
N SER A 19 13.54 -1.96 9.52
CA SER A 19 12.33 -1.19 9.18
C SER A 19 12.37 -0.66 7.75
N ILE A 20 13.50 -0.08 7.33
CA ILE A 20 13.69 0.43 5.97
C ILE A 20 13.60 -0.72 4.95
N ARG A 21 14.30 -1.83 5.19
CA ARG A 21 14.27 -2.98 4.26
C ARG A 21 12.85 -3.54 4.10
N ASN A 22 12.10 -3.64 5.18
CA ASN A 22 10.74 -4.14 5.15
C ASN A 22 9.78 -3.17 4.43
N THR A 23 9.93 -1.87 4.64
CA THR A 23 9.17 -0.82 3.91
C THR A 23 9.47 -0.87 2.40
N ILE A 24 10.74 -1.03 2.01
CA ILE A 24 11.12 -1.17 0.59
C ILE A 24 10.52 -2.45 0.00
N ARG A 25 10.54 -3.56 0.73
CA ARG A 25 9.90 -4.82 0.29
C ARG A 25 8.40 -4.66 0.08
N PHE A 26 7.73 -3.91 0.95
CA PHE A 26 6.32 -3.59 0.79
C PHE A 26 6.09 -2.76 -0.48
N ALA A 27 6.87 -1.72 -0.68
CA ALA A 27 6.79 -0.86 -1.86
C ALA A 27 7.09 -1.58 -3.18
N LYS A 28 7.92 -2.65 -3.15
CA LYS A 28 8.27 -3.49 -4.31
C LYS A 28 7.41 -4.75 -4.41
N ALA A 29 6.11 -4.69 -4.04
CA ALA A 29 5.20 -5.81 -4.22
C ALA A 29 5.20 -6.28 -5.70
N GLU A 30 5.33 -7.60 -5.88
CA GLU A 30 5.38 -8.24 -7.19
C GLU A 30 4.11 -7.93 -8.01
N LEU A 31 4.29 -7.56 -9.26
CA LEU A 31 3.22 -7.27 -10.20
C LEU A 31 2.88 -8.57 -10.96
N PHE A 32 1.63 -8.99 -10.89
CA PHE A 32 1.12 -10.16 -11.61
C PHE A 32 0.35 -9.76 -12.87
N PHE A 33 -0.37 -8.63 -12.80
CA PHE A 33 -1.20 -8.17 -13.90
C PHE A 33 -1.31 -6.65 -13.88
N GLU A 34 -1.42 -6.06 -15.07
CA GLU A 34 -1.65 -4.63 -15.27
C GLU A 34 -2.48 -4.41 -16.53
N MET A 35 -3.54 -3.60 -16.41
CA MET A 35 -4.36 -3.19 -17.54
C MET A 35 -4.71 -1.69 -17.45
N PRO A 36 -4.85 -0.97 -18.58
CA PRO A 36 -5.35 0.39 -18.58
C PRO A 36 -6.79 0.45 -18.07
N CYS A 37 -7.18 1.54 -17.39
CA CYS A 37 -8.56 1.75 -16.98
C CYS A 37 -9.52 2.06 -18.17
N THR A 38 -9.01 2.05 -19.38
CA THR A 38 -9.81 2.17 -20.63
C THR A 38 -10.28 0.82 -21.15
N GLU A 39 -9.74 -0.28 -20.65
CA GLU A 39 -10.19 -1.64 -20.94
C GLU A 39 -11.25 -2.04 -19.91
N GLU A 40 -12.26 -2.78 -20.35
CA GLU A 40 -13.37 -3.18 -19.48
C GLU A 40 -13.03 -4.44 -18.68
N GLU A 41 -12.24 -5.35 -19.28
CA GLU A 41 -11.88 -6.61 -18.65
C GLU A 41 -10.49 -7.09 -19.07
N GLY A 42 -9.90 -7.98 -18.27
CA GLY A 42 -8.62 -8.62 -18.57
C GLY A 42 -8.43 -9.91 -17.79
N ASN A 43 -7.77 -10.89 -18.43
CA ASN A 43 -7.56 -12.23 -17.89
C ASN A 43 -6.19 -12.34 -17.26
N VAL A 44 -6.10 -13.02 -16.13
CA VAL A 44 -4.87 -13.21 -15.36
C VAL A 44 -4.83 -14.61 -14.74
N HIS A 45 -3.68 -15.26 -14.84
CA HIS A 45 -3.40 -16.47 -14.08
C HIS A 45 -2.74 -16.10 -12.75
N LEU A 46 -3.34 -16.52 -11.64
CA LEU A 46 -2.84 -16.27 -10.30
C LEU A 46 -2.52 -17.57 -9.58
N PRO A 47 -1.29 -17.74 -9.07
CA PRO A 47 -0.98 -18.78 -8.09
C PRO A 47 -1.77 -18.59 -6.80
N GLN A 48 -1.95 -19.66 -6.03
CA GLN A 48 -2.58 -19.58 -4.71
C GLN A 48 -1.89 -18.51 -3.83
N GLY A 49 -2.69 -17.59 -3.25
CA GLY A 49 -2.12 -16.55 -2.39
C GLY A 49 -3.04 -15.39 -2.08
N ASN A 50 -2.44 -14.41 -1.40
CA ASN A 50 -3.08 -13.13 -1.11
C ASN A 50 -2.62 -12.07 -2.10
N TYR A 51 -3.55 -11.28 -2.60
CA TYR A 51 -3.31 -10.25 -3.60
C TYR A 51 -4.03 -8.96 -3.25
N GLY A 52 -3.62 -7.87 -3.90
CA GLY A 52 -4.30 -6.59 -3.83
C GLY A 52 -4.57 -6.02 -5.21
N ILE A 53 -5.73 -5.37 -5.37
CA ILE A 53 -6.05 -4.52 -6.52
C ILE A 53 -5.55 -3.12 -6.21
N TRP A 54 -4.68 -2.63 -7.08
CA TRP A 54 -4.07 -1.32 -6.98
C TRP A 54 -4.49 -0.44 -8.15
N LEU A 55 -4.79 0.81 -7.87
CA LEU A 55 -4.94 1.85 -8.87
C LEU A 55 -3.65 2.64 -8.97
N SER A 56 -3.03 2.65 -10.14
CA SER A 56 -1.81 3.41 -10.43
C SER A 56 -2.13 4.54 -11.39
N GLY A 57 -1.57 5.73 -11.17
CA GLY A 57 -1.81 6.87 -12.04
C GLY A 57 -0.84 8.02 -11.78
N LYS A 58 -0.90 9.06 -12.62
CA LYS A 58 -0.10 10.27 -12.45
C LYS A 58 -0.49 10.99 -11.15
N ARG A 59 0.52 11.51 -10.45
CA ARG A 59 0.27 12.33 -9.25
C ARG A 59 -0.51 13.59 -9.62
N PHE A 60 -1.34 14.05 -8.68
CA PHE A 60 -2.15 15.27 -8.80
C PHE A 60 -3.20 15.23 -9.94
N THR A 61 -3.56 14.05 -10.43
CA THR A 61 -4.68 13.85 -11.32
C THR A 61 -5.90 13.38 -10.54
N LYS A 62 -7.09 13.72 -11.02
CA LYS A 62 -8.35 13.29 -10.39
C LYS A 62 -8.53 11.79 -10.57
N SER A 63 -8.67 11.09 -9.46
CA SER A 63 -8.87 9.64 -9.43
C SER A 63 -10.19 9.23 -10.12
N PRO A 64 -10.22 8.12 -10.88
CA PRO A 64 -11.44 7.56 -11.47
C PRO A 64 -12.34 6.84 -10.44
N LEU A 65 -11.95 6.78 -9.18
CA LEU A 65 -12.72 6.13 -8.12
C LEU A 65 -14.16 6.68 -8.07
N GLY A 66 -15.13 5.76 -7.96
CA GLY A 66 -16.55 6.08 -8.01
C GLY A 66 -17.17 6.04 -9.42
N LYS A 67 -16.35 5.96 -10.48
CA LYS A 67 -16.82 5.67 -11.86
C LYS A 67 -16.51 4.24 -12.28
N ILE A 68 -15.54 3.60 -11.60
CA ILE A 68 -15.07 2.26 -11.89
C ILE A 68 -15.39 1.39 -10.66
N GLY A 69 -16.10 0.30 -10.86
CA GLY A 69 -16.20 -0.79 -9.90
C GLY A 69 -15.25 -1.92 -10.27
N PHE A 70 -14.99 -2.82 -9.36
CA PHE A 70 -14.08 -3.95 -9.58
C PHE A 70 -14.81 -5.25 -9.28
N GLN A 71 -14.69 -6.20 -10.20
CA GLN A 71 -15.19 -7.55 -10.02
C GLN A 71 -14.10 -8.53 -10.48
N LEU A 72 -13.83 -9.54 -9.69
CA LEU A 72 -12.91 -10.63 -10.04
C LEU A 72 -13.71 -11.93 -10.05
N VAL A 73 -13.65 -12.66 -11.16
CA VAL A 73 -14.40 -13.89 -11.37
C VAL A 73 -13.40 -15.00 -11.74
N GLU A 74 -13.55 -16.16 -11.12
CA GLU A 74 -12.82 -17.36 -11.48
C GLU A 74 -13.40 -17.96 -12.77
N GLU A 75 -12.58 -18.18 -13.78
CA GLU A 75 -13.07 -18.64 -15.10
C GLU A 75 -13.65 -20.07 -15.07
N GLU A 76 -13.07 -20.96 -14.26
CA GLU A 76 -13.49 -22.36 -14.23
C GLU A 76 -14.84 -22.56 -13.55
N THR A 77 -15.10 -21.83 -12.47
CA THR A 77 -16.30 -22.01 -11.65
C THR A 77 -17.36 -20.94 -11.88
N GLY A 78 -16.98 -19.80 -12.48
CA GLY A 78 -17.81 -18.61 -12.58
C GLY A 78 -18.06 -17.90 -11.23
N ASN A 79 -17.38 -18.32 -10.16
CA ASN A 79 -17.56 -17.75 -8.85
C ASN A 79 -16.90 -16.37 -8.72
N ARG A 80 -17.61 -15.45 -8.07
CA ARG A 80 -17.06 -14.13 -7.75
C ARG A 80 -16.14 -14.20 -6.54
N VAL A 81 -14.93 -13.68 -6.67
CA VAL A 81 -13.98 -13.55 -5.57
C VAL A 81 -14.41 -12.40 -4.67
N SER A 82 -14.43 -12.62 -3.36
CA SER A 82 -14.75 -11.58 -2.39
C SER A 82 -13.60 -10.56 -2.31
N LEU A 83 -13.87 -9.33 -2.70
CA LEU A 83 -12.91 -8.22 -2.61
C LEU A 83 -13.13 -7.46 -1.31
N ALA A 84 -12.18 -7.57 -0.37
CA ALA A 84 -12.21 -6.84 0.88
C ALA A 84 -11.67 -5.41 0.66
N PRO A 85 -12.47 -4.34 0.88
CA PRO A 85 -11.99 -2.97 0.69
C PRO A 85 -10.90 -2.62 1.70
N ASN A 86 -9.78 -2.07 1.21
CA ASN A 86 -8.70 -1.61 2.07
C ASN A 86 -9.05 -0.23 2.66
N LEU A 87 -9.47 -0.21 3.92
CA LEU A 87 -9.86 1.01 4.64
C LEU A 87 -8.68 1.99 4.84
N MET A 88 -7.47 1.48 4.96
CA MET A 88 -6.28 2.32 5.19
C MET A 88 -5.71 2.90 3.89
N ARG A 89 -6.08 2.36 2.72
CA ARG A 89 -5.65 2.80 1.38
C ARG A 89 -4.17 3.12 1.30
N THR A 90 -3.35 2.11 1.58
CA THR A 90 -1.90 2.25 1.53
C THR A 90 -1.47 2.80 0.19
N THR A 91 -0.77 3.95 0.20
CA THR A 91 -0.31 4.62 -1.01
C THR A 91 1.20 4.54 -1.10
N VAL A 92 1.70 4.14 -2.26
CA VAL A 92 3.12 4.18 -2.61
C VAL A 92 3.32 5.26 -3.67
N SER A 93 3.98 6.34 -3.29
CA SER A 93 4.24 7.49 -4.17
C SER A 93 5.66 7.45 -4.70
N GLY A 94 5.80 7.40 -6.02
CA GLY A 94 7.02 7.68 -6.73
C GLY A 94 7.12 9.15 -7.13
N PHE A 95 8.10 9.50 -7.96
CA PHE A 95 8.32 10.89 -8.38
C PHE A 95 7.20 11.40 -9.31
N LYS A 96 6.80 10.60 -10.30
CA LYS A 96 5.77 10.96 -11.30
C LYS A 96 4.45 10.22 -11.11
N MET A 97 4.50 9.01 -10.60
CA MET A 97 3.36 8.11 -10.45
C MET A 97 3.10 7.83 -8.99
N ALA A 98 1.85 7.61 -8.65
CA ALA A 98 1.41 7.10 -7.36
C ALA A 98 0.49 5.91 -7.59
N ARG A 99 0.54 4.94 -6.68
CA ARG A 99 -0.38 3.81 -6.68
C ARG A 99 -0.98 3.63 -5.30
N MET A 100 -2.25 3.23 -5.27
CA MET A 100 -3.02 3.07 -4.04
C MET A 100 -3.69 1.70 -4.06
N GLU A 101 -3.59 0.98 -2.96
CA GLU A 101 -4.29 -0.29 -2.76
C GLU A 101 -5.75 -0.03 -2.44
N LEU A 102 -6.64 -0.59 -3.25
CA LEU A 102 -8.09 -0.41 -3.11
C LEU A 102 -8.74 -1.58 -2.40
N TYR A 103 -8.39 -2.79 -2.83
CA TYR A 103 -8.97 -4.04 -2.33
C TYR A 103 -7.87 -5.06 -2.06
N SER A 104 -8.13 -5.93 -1.10
CA SER A 104 -7.35 -7.15 -0.87
C SER A 104 -8.25 -8.37 -1.06
N PHE A 105 -7.67 -9.47 -1.54
CA PHE A 105 -8.39 -10.72 -1.78
C PHE A 105 -7.45 -11.91 -1.68
N GLN A 106 -8.03 -13.10 -1.51
CA GLN A 106 -7.32 -14.37 -1.48
C GLN A 106 -7.92 -15.29 -2.54
N VAL A 107 -7.06 -15.99 -3.25
CA VAL A 107 -7.45 -16.92 -4.31
C VAL A 107 -6.63 -18.21 -4.24
N GLU A 108 -7.23 -19.29 -4.75
CA GLU A 108 -6.53 -20.52 -5.13
C GLU A 108 -5.80 -20.31 -6.46
N GLU A 109 -5.00 -21.30 -6.88
CA GLU A 109 -4.35 -21.26 -8.18
C GLU A 109 -5.38 -21.44 -9.30
N GLY A 110 -5.42 -20.51 -10.25
CA GLY A 110 -6.40 -20.56 -11.34
C GLY A 110 -6.33 -19.35 -12.27
N ASN A 111 -7.26 -19.35 -13.25
CA ASN A 111 -7.46 -18.25 -14.19
C ASN A 111 -8.62 -17.38 -13.72
N TYR A 112 -8.42 -16.09 -13.76
CA TYR A 112 -9.37 -15.09 -13.26
C TYR A 112 -9.56 -13.99 -14.28
N THR A 113 -10.80 -13.53 -14.41
CA THR A 113 -11.15 -12.34 -15.20
C THR A 113 -11.41 -11.17 -14.25
N LEU A 114 -10.61 -10.11 -14.40
CA LEU A 114 -10.85 -8.83 -13.72
C LEU A 114 -11.68 -7.94 -14.63
N SER A 115 -12.84 -7.49 -14.18
CA SER A 115 -13.67 -6.51 -14.89
C SER A 115 -13.82 -5.20 -14.11
N LEU A 116 -13.97 -4.09 -14.85
CA LEU A 116 -14.05 -2.73 -14.31
C LEU A 116 -15.47 -2.19 -14.26
N ASP A 117 -16.47 -2.97 -14.54
CA ASP A 117 -17.90 -2.66 -14.54
C ASP A 117 -18.62 -2.98 -13.22
N GLY A 118 -17.87 -3.54 -12.25
CA GLY A 118 -18.39 -3.93 -10.95
C GLY A 118 -18.93 -2.76 -10.12
N GLU A 119 -19.63 -3.09 -9.02
CA GLU A 119 -20.09 -2.08 -8.08
C GLU A 119 -18.92 -1.53 -7.26
N GLY A 120 -18.68 -0.22 -7.39
CA GLY A 120 -17.70 0.48 -6.54
C GLY A 120 -18.13 0.47 -5.06
N SER A 121 -17.17 0.40 -4.15
CA SER A 121 -17.45 0.45 -2.71
C SER A 121 -18.12 1.79 -2.33
N VAL A 122 -18.87 1.78 -1.22
CA VAL A 122 -19.48 3.01 -0.67
C VAL A 122 -18.42 4.10 -0.46
N ARG A 123 -17.22 3.72 -0.06
CA ARG A 123 -16.10 4.64 0.12
C ARG A 123 -15.64 5.25 -1.19
N ASP A 124 -15.58 4.48 -2.27
CA ASP A 124 -15.21 4.99 -3.60
C ASP A 124 -16.20 6.05 -4.07
N ARG A 125 -17.49 5.85 -3.79
CA ARG A 125 -18.56 6.83 -4.09
C ARG A 125 -18.41 8.10 -3.26
N ILE A 126 -18.09 8.01 -1.97
CA ILE A 126 -17.89 9.17 -1.09
C ILE A 126 -16.66 9.98 -1.53
N GLU A 127 -15.53 9.32 -1.79
CA GLU A 127 -14.31 9.99 -2.25
C GLU A 127 -14.48 10.64 -3.63
N ALA A 128 -15.23 10.01 -4.54
CA ALA A 128 -15.59 10.59 -5.81
C ALA A 128 -16.45 11.84 -5.65
N SER A 129 -17.39 11.83 -4.70
CA SER A 129 -18.24 13.00 -4.41
C SER A 129 -17.41 14.17 -3.88
N ILE A 130 -16.51 13.94 -2.94
CA ILE A 130 -15.59 14.96 -2.43
C ILE A 130 -14.64 15.45 -3.53
N GLY A 131 -14.08 14.54 -4.33
CA GLY A 131 -13.22 14.86 -5.46
C GLY A 131 -13.93 15.71 -6.53
N ASN A 132 -15.23 15.49 -6.76
CA ASN A 132 -16.05 16.27 -7.68
C ASN A 132 -16.29 17.70 -7.20
N LEU A 133 -16.35 17.92 -5.88
CA LEU A 133 -16.47 19.26 -5.29
C LEU A 133 -15.17 20.06 -5.42
N LEU A 134 -14.01 19.39 -5.31
CA LEU A 134 -12.69 20.05 -5.30
C LEU A 134 -12.11 20.26 -6.70
N VAL A 135 -12.36 19.34 -7.64
CA VAL A 135 -11.77 19.36 -8.98
C VAL A 135 -12.85 19.17 -10.06
N LYS A 136 -13.18 20.23 -10.79
CA LYS A 136 -14.19 20.22 -11.85
C LYS A 136 -13.73 19.61 -13.19
N LYS A 137 -12.44 19.20 -13.31
CA LYS A 137 -11.91 18.60 -14.54
C LYS A 137 -12.49 17.19 -14.77
N PRO A 138 -12.75 16.80 -16.03
CA PRO A 138 -13.14 15.43 -16.35
C PRO A 138 -12.03 14.46 -15.96
N VAL A 139 -12.43 13.24 -15.57
CA VAL A 139 -11.48 12.16 -15.24
C VAL A 139 -10.93 11.59 -16.54
N ASP A 140 -9.63 11.59 -16.69
CA ASP A 140 -8.93 10.97 -17.82
C ASP A 140 -8.53 9.53 -17.43
N LEU A 141 -9.30 8.55 -17.88
CA LEU A 141 -9.05 7.13 -17.62
C LEU A 141 -7.75 6.62 -18.24
N SER A 142 -7.28 7.23 -19.33
CA SER A 142 -6.05 6.81 -20.00
C SER A 142 -4.79 7.06 -19.16
N SER A 143 -4.88 7.90 -18.16
CA SER A 143 -3.80 8.21 -17.23
C SER A 143 -3.71 7.23 -16.06
N PHE A 144 -4.58 6.23 -16.01
CA PHE A 144 -4.65 5.26 -14.90
C PHE A 144 -4.57 3.83 -15.40
N THR A 145 -3.94 2.99 -14.58
CA THR A 145 -3.87 1.54 -14.78
C THR A 145 -4.32 0.83 -13.51
N VAL A 146 -4.96 -0.31 -13.68
CA VAL A 146 -5.29 -1.24 -12.60
C VAL A 146 -4.22 -2.30 -12.55
N GLN A 147 -3.74 -2.62 -11.37
CA GLN A 147 -2.69 -3.60 -11.15
C GLN A 147 -3.14 -4.63 -10.12
N ILE A 148 -2.88 -5.92 -10.39
CA ILE A 148 -2.94 -6.98 -9.38
C ILE A 148 -1.51 -7.23 -8.90
N ARG A 149 -1.30 -7.07 -7.60
CA ARG A 149 0.00 -7.27 -6.97
C ARG A 149 -0.09 -8.24 -5.80
N LYS A 150 1.00 -8.94 -5.52
CA LYS A 150 1.09 -9.83 -4.37
C LYS A 150 0.79 -9.06 -3.09
N GLY A 151 -0.22 -9.52 -2.35
CA GLY A 151 -0.61 -8.92 -1.09
C GLY A 151 0.49 -9.05 -0.05
N LYS A 152 0.68 -8.00 0.73
CA LYS A 152 1.61 -7.99 1.87
C LYS A 152 0.88 -7.52 3.10
N SER A 153 1.28 -8.06 4.25
CA SER A 153 0.65 -7.71 5.52
C SER A 153 0.78 -6.21 5.81
N ILE A 154 -0.35 -5.52 5.84
CA ILE A 154 -0.46 -4.11 6.23
C ILE A 154 0.07 -3.93 7.67
N ALA A 155 -0.18 -4.89 8.56
CA ALA A 155 0.35 -4.86 9.92
C ALA A 155 1.88 -4.80 9.95
N MET A 156 2.56 -5.56 9.08
CA MET A 156 4.02 -5.50 8.94
C MET A 156 4.51 -4.15 8.41
N PHE A 157 3.75 -3.50 7.54
CA PHE A 157 4.06 -2.15 7.08
C PHE A 157 4.00 -1.14 8.24
N PHE A 158 2.90 -1.13 9.01
CA PHE A 158 2.78 -0.25 10.17
C PHE A 158 3.85 -0.54 11.22
N LEU A 159 4.11 -1.82 11.52
CA LEU A 159 5.19 -2.21 12.45
C LEU A 159 6.54 -1.65 12.00
N SER A 160 6.80 -1.62 10.69
CA SER A 160 8.04 -1.04 10.15
C SER A 160 8.09 0.47 10.30
N VAL A 161 6.99 1.18 10.08
CA VAL A 161 6.92 2.64 10.25
C VAL A 161 7.11 3.02 11.73
N PHE A 162 6.42 2.33 12.65
CA PHE A 162 6.60 2.53 14.10
C PHE A 162 8.01 2.14 14.54
N GLY A 163 8.53 1.01 14.05
CA GLY A 163 9.88 0.55 14.33
C GLY A 163 10.94 1.57 13.91
N ALA A 164 10.77 2.21 12.74
CA ALA A 164 11.68 3.28 12.30
C ALA A 164 11.65 4.49 13.23
N ASN A 165 10.47 4.89 13.71
CA ASN A 165 10.34 5.97 14.68
C ASN A 165 11.05 5.63 16.00
N ILE A 166 10.79 4.44 16.55
CA ILE A 166 11.44 3.96 17.78
C ILE A 166 12.96 3.92 17.59
N ALA A 167 13.43 3.43 16.45
CA ALA A 167 14.87 3.37 16.15
C ALA A 167 15.54 4.73 16.19
N VAL A 168 14.90 5.77 15.62
CA VAL A 168 15.41 7.16 15.67
C VAL A 168 15.52 7.64 17.12
N TRP A 169 14.48 7.43 17.93
CA TRP A 169 14.50 7.82 19.34
C TRP A 169 15.54 7.03 20.16
N MET A 170 15.76 5.75 19.85
CA MET A 170 16.82 4.96 20.49
C MET A 170 18.22 5.52 20.17
N ILE A 171 18.47 5.89 18.91
CA ILE A 171 19.75 6.47 18.49
C ILE A 171 19.97 7.82 19.18
N LEU A 172 18.98 8.71 19.13
CA LEU A 172 19.03 10.03 19.77
C LEU A 172 19.20 9.90 21.28
N GLY A 173 18.43 9.03 21.93
CA GLY A 173 18.54 8.76 23.35
C GLY A 173 19.91 8.18 23.74
N GLY A 174 20.43 7.24 22.93
CA GLY A 174 21.77 6.69 23.14
C GLY A 174 22.90 7.72 23.06
N ILE A 175 22.71 8.78 22.25
CA ILE A 175 23.67 9.90 22.16
C ILE A 175 23.46 10.87 23.32
N MET A 176 22.22 11.32 23.57
CA MET A 176 21.94 12.43 24.50
C MET A 176 22.00 12.02 25.98
N LEU A 177 21.46 10.83 26.34
CA LEU A 177 21.38 10.39 27.74
C LEU A 177 22.73 10.33 28.46
N PRO A 178 23.85 9.86 27.86
CA PRO A 178 25.14 9.87 28.51
C PRO A 178 25.63 11.28 28.93
N PHE A 179 25.29 12.30 28.12
CA PHE A 179 25.67 13.70 28.45
C PHE A 179 24.80 14.25 29.56
N LEU A 180 23.47 14.03 29.50
CA LEU A 180 22.54 14.46 30.55
C LEU A 180 22.84 13.79 31.91
N LEU A 181 23.21 12.51 31.89
CA LEU A 181 23.61 11.80 33.12
C LEU A 181 24.94 12.28 33.68
N ALA A 182 25.87 12.73 32.80
CA ALA A 182 27.14 13.32 33.22
C ALA A 182 26.93 14.68 33.92
N GLU A 183 26.03 15.52 33.42
CA GLU A 183 25.67 16.79 34.07
C GLU A 183 24.93 16.59 35.39
N ALA A 184 24.10 15.53 35.49
CA ALA A 184 23.37 15.19 36.70
C ALA A 184 24.21 14.48 37.78
N GLY A 185 25.50 14.24 37.54
CA GLY A 185 26.42 13.63 38.52
C GLY A 185 26.31 12.09 38.68
N TYR A 186 25.74 11.39 37.68
CA TYR A 186 25.58 9.93 37.64
C TYR A 186 26.54 9.24 36.67
#